data_1718a179b198f73cbf6c9429b1b6e5f3
#
_entry.id   1718a179b198f73cbf6c9429b1b6e5f3
#
_cell.length_a   1.000
_cell.length_b   1.000
_cell.length_c   1.000
_cell.angle_alpha   90.00
_cell.angle_beta   90.00
_cell.angle_gamma   90.00
#
_symmetry.space_group_name_H-M   'P 1'
#
loop_
_entity.id
_entity.type
_entity.pdbx_description
1 polymer ?
#
loop_
_entity_poly.entity_id
_entity_poly.type
_entity_poly.pdbx_seq_one_letter_code
_entity_poly.pdbx_strand_id
1 'polypeptide(L)'
;KNSILRCLWKQRDRHQSARVRPLVRLLLEEIMFENLTNKFEGILDTFKKAPSLNEKQVDEGLKLIRQALLEADVSLEVVKDFVTKVKPKLLGKEIIRSTAPGQMVVKIVHDELVSFLGDSNQEINLKSNPPVTIMMVGLQGSGKTTTTAKLSKFLEKNNKKKIMMVSLDIYRPAAQEQLKILGEQNNIQTLPVIKDQIPADICRRALSAANLNGSDVIIFDTAGRTQIDLQMMSEIKQ
;
A
#
# COMPACT_ATOMS: atom_id res chain seq x y z
N LYS A 1 -4.89 13.54 21.49
CA LYS A 1 -4.91 12.15 20.97
C LYS A 1 -6.32 11.51 20.92
N ASN A 2 -7.41 12.23 21.26
CA ASN A 2 -8.77 11.64 21.37
C ASN A 2 -9.82 12.26 20.45
N SER A 3 -9.45 13.06 19.45
CA SER A 3 -10.44 13.75 18.59
C SER A 3 -10.86 12.95 17.35
N ILE A 4 -10.01 12.09 16.83
CA ILE A 4 -10.29 11.30 15.61
C ILE A 4 -11.22 10.12 15.93
N LEU A 5 -11.06 9.47 17.07
CA LEU A 5 -11.92 8.37 17.53
C LEU A 5 -13.36 8.83 17.85
N ARG A 6 -13.56 10.07 18.33
CA ARG A 6 -14.89 10.62 18.58
C ARG A 6 -15.69 10.95 17.33
N CYS A 7 -15.02 11.26 16.21
CA CYS A 7 -15.69 11.54 14.94
C CYS A 7 -16.24 10.28 14.26
N LEU A 8 -15.54 9.14 14.42
CA LEU A 8 -15.95 7.85 13.89
C LEU A 8 -17.09 7.19 14.69
N TRP A 9 -17.26 7.57 15.96
CA TRP A 9 -18.30 7.02 16.84
C TRP A 9 -19.69 7.64 16.65
N LYS A 10 -19.80 8.84 16.09
CA LYS A 10 -21.07 9.57 15.95
C LYS A 10 -21.90 9.21 14.71
N GLN A 11 -21.38 8.37 13.79
CA GLN A 11 -22.13 7.86 12.61
C GLN A 11 -22.70 6.44 12.79
N ARG A 12 -22.85 5.97 14.01
CA ARG A 12 -23.01 4.56 14.36
C ARG A 12 -24.43 4.02 14.49
N ASP A 13 -25.48 4.76 14.19
CA ASP A 13 -26.83 4.26 14.43
C ASP A 13 -27.75 4.36 13.21
N ARG A 14 -27.58 3.45 12.24
CA ARG A 14 -28.63 2.91 11.37
C ARG A 14 -28.09 1.77 10.48
N HIS A 15 -28.61 0.56 10.67
CA HIS A 15 -28.41 -0.73 9.98
C HIS A 15 -27.42 -1.75 10.60
N GLN A 16 -28.02 -2.66 11.37
CA GLN A 16 -27.30 -3.63 12.21
C GLN A 16 -26.83 -4.96 11.54
N SER A 17 -27.09 -5.24 10.27
CA SER A 17 -26.79 -6.58 9.69
C SER A 17 -25.58 -6.66 8.74
N ALA A 18 -25.00 -5.52 8.33
CA ALA A 18 -23.82 -5.50 7.43
C ALA A 18 -22.48 -5.24 8.15
N ARG A 19 -22.46 -5.17 9.48
CA ARG A 19 -21.38 -4.54 10.26
C ARG A 19 -20.33 -5.46 10.88
N VAL A 20 -20.50 -6.77 10.86
CA VAL A 20 -19.54 -7.68 11.52
C VAL A 20 -18.27 -7.91 10.68
N ARG A 21 -18.39 -7.95 9.35
CA ARG A 21 -17.24 -8.16 8.45
C ARG A 21 -16.17 -7.05 8.45
N PRO A 22 -16.52 -5.74 8.46
CA PRO A 22 -15.49 -4.69 8.50
C PRO A 22 -14.74 -4.61 9.84
N LEU A 23 -15.40 -4.92 10.96
CA LEU A 23 -14.76 -4.88 12.30
C LEU A 23 -13.74 -6.01 12.49
N VAL A 24 -14.07 -7.24 12.06
CA VAL A 24 -13.14 -8.37 12.09
C VAL A 24 -11.92 -8.10 11.20
N ARG A 25 -12.12 -7.43 10.08
CA ARG A 25 -11.04 -7.06 9.15
C ARG A 25 -10.14 -5.97 9.73
N LEU A 26 -10.70 -4.91 10.33
CA LEU A 26 -9.93 -3.88 11.03
C LEU A 26 -9.10 -4.47 12.18
N LEU A 27 -9.68 -5.38 12.96
CA LEU A 27 -8.99 -6.11 14.03
C LEU A 27 -7.85 -6.99 13.47
N LEU A 28 -8.04 -7.66 12.33
CA LEU A 28 -6.99 -8.47 11.71
C LEU A 28 -5.86 -7.60 11.12
N GLU A 29 -6.18 -6.46 10.54
CA GLU A 29 -5.17 -5.50 10.05
C GLU A 29 -4.39 -4.87 11.21
N GLU A 30 -5.04 -4.47 12.31
CA GLU A 30 -4.36 -4.01 13.54
C GLU A 30 -3.44 -5.10 14.12
N ILE A 31 -3.90 -6.34 14.23
CA ILE A 31 -3.12 -7.46 14.78
C ILE A 31 -1.89 -7.79 13.90
N MET A 32 -1.98 -7.69 12.58
CA MET A 32 -0.85 -7.96 11.69
C MET A 32 0.25 -6.89 11.82
N PHE A 33 -0.11 -5.61 11.89
CA PHE A 33 0.85 -4.53 12.11
C PHE A 33 1.39 -4.49 13.55
N GLU A 34 0.57 -4.81 14.55
CA GLU A 34 1.03 -4.95 15.94
C GLU A 34 2.11 -6.01 16.08
N ASN A 35 2.01 -7.15 15.41
CA ASN A 35 3.04 -8.20 15.47
C ASN A 35 4.40 -7.73 14.98
N LEU A 36 4.47 -7.01 13.86
CA LEU A 36 5.72 -6.46 13.34
C LEU A 36 6.26 -5.36 14.28
N THR A 37 5.39 -4.44 14.69
CA THR A 37 5.73 -3.35 15.62
C THR A 37 6.27 -3.89 16.93
N ASN A 38 5.57 -4.82 17.56
CA ASN A 38 5.98 -5.44 18.83
C ASN A 38 7.31 -6.19 18.72
N LYS A 39 7.56 -6.89 17.60
CA LYS A 39 8.85 -7.54 17.33
C LYS A 39 9.97 -6.51 17.21
N PHE A 40 9.75 -5.44 16.45
CA PHE A 40 10.74 -4.37 16.31
C PHE A 40 10.99 -3.65 17.64
N GLU A 41 9.96 -3.31 18.39
CA GLU A 41 10.09 -2.69 19.73
C GLU A 41 10.88 -3.60 20.66
N GLY A 42 10.58 -4.90 20.72
CA GLY A 42 11.32 -5.88 21.52
C GLY A 42 12.81 -5.95 21.14
N ILE A 43 13.12 -5.96 19.85
CA ILE A 43 14.50 -5.98 19.36
C ILE A 43 15.22 -4.66 19.71
N LEU A 44 14.57 -3.54 19.47
CA LEU A 44 15.15 -2.22 19.73
C LEU A 44 15.32 -1.95 21.23
N ASP A 45 14.46 -2.50 22.08
CA ASP A 45 14.57 -2.39 23.54
C ASP A 45 15.77 -3.18 24.09
N THR A 46 16.17 -4.27 23.44
CA THR A 46 17.44 -4.96 23.82
C THR A 46 18.65 -4.07 23.57
N PHE A 47 18.65 -3.31 22.50
CA PHE A 47 19.70 -2.33 22.21
C PHE A 47 19.67 -1.14 23.18
N LYS A 48 18.48 -0.61 23.50
CA LYS A 48 18.33 0.53 24.44
C LYS A 48 18.91 0.23 25.83
N LYS A 49 18.78 -1.02 26.29
CA LYS A 49 19.26 -1.48 27.60
C LYS A 49 20.75 -1.81 27.62
N ALA A 50 21.40 -1.90 26.47
CA ALA A 50 22.83 -2.24 26.39
C ALA A 50 23.70 -1.03 26.77
N PRO A 51 24.58 -1.14 27.79
CA PRO A 51 25.47 -0.04 28.20
C PRO A 51 26.57 0.24 27.18
N SER A 52 26.91 -0.74 26.38
CA SER A 52 27.84 -0.65 25.26
C SER A 52 27.42 -1.59 24.15
N LEU A 53 27.80 -1.29 22.92
CA LEU A 53 27.53 -2.13 21.75
C LEU A 53 28.82 -2.71 21.22
N ASN A 54 28.84 -4.02 21.07
CA ASN A 54 29.92 -4.75 20.38
C ASN A 54 29.38 -5.35 19.07
N GLU A 55 30.31 -5.74 18.19
CA GLU A 55 29.93 -6.28 16.86
C GLU A 55 29.01 -7.50 16.97
N LYS A 56 29.24 -8.39 17.95
CA LYS A 56 28.40 -9.58 18.15
C LYS A 56 26.96 -9.21 18.47
N GLN A 57 26.74 -8.23 19.36
CA GLN A 57 25.40 -7.75 19.70
C GLN A 57 24.70 -7.08 18.50
N VAL A 58 25.43 -6.33 17.69
CA VAL A 58 24.92 -5.74 16.45
C VAL A 58 24.50 -6.83 15.46
N ASP A 59 25.33 -7.86 15.26
CA ASP A 59 24.99 -8.96 14.35
C ASP A 59 23.79 -9.78 14.83
N GLU A 60 23.69 -10.05 16.13
CA GLU A 60 22.51 -10.73 16.72
C GLU A 60 21.24 -9.90 16.51
N GLY A 61 21.29 -8.61 16.78
CA GLY A 61 20.13 -7.72 16.57
C GLY A 61 19.74 -7.58 15.10
N LEU A 62 20.70 -7.43 14.19
CA LEU A 62 20.43 -7.39 12.75
C LEU A 62 19.85 -8.72 12.22
N LYS A 63 20.26 -9.86 12.80
CA LYS A 63 19.65 -11.16 12.48
C LYS A 63 18.16 -11.19 12.85
N LEU A 64 17.81 -10.68 14.03
CA LEU A 64 16.42 -10.59 14.46
C LEU A 64 15.59 -9.62 13.60
N ILE A 65 16.14 -8.46 13.26
CA ILE A 65 15.50 -7.50 12.34
C ILE A 65 15.29 -8.15 10.97
N ARG A 66 16.30 -8.83 10.44
CA ARG A 66 16.19 -9.59 9.17
C ARG A 66 15.05 -10.60 9.22
N GLN A 67 14.96 -11.36 10.30
CA GLN A 67 13.90 -12.36 10.47
C GLN A 67 12.52 -11.69 10.51
N ALA A 68 12.36 -10.62 11.28
CA ALA A 68 11.09 -9.88 11.38
C ALA A 68 10.63 -9.32 10.03
N LEU A 69 11.54 -8.79 9.22
CA LEU A 69 11.24 -8.29 7.88
C LEU A 69 10.82 -9.42 6.92
N LEU A 70 11.51 -10.58 6.95
CA LEU A 70 11.13 -11.73 6.13
C LEU A 70 9.77 -12.32 6.53
N GLU A 71 9.45 -12.37 7.82
CA GLU A 71 8.15 -12.80 8.33
C GLU A 71 7.02 -11.81 7.95
N ALA A 72 7.37 -10.56 7.66
CA ALA A 72 6.47 -9.54 7.13
C ALA A 72 6.41 -9.52 5.59
N ASP A 73 6.81 -10.60 4.92
CA ASP A 73 6.81 -10.75 3.45
C ASP A 73 7.69 -9.75 2.69
N VAL A 74 8.68 -9.13 3.34
CA VAL A 74 9.66 -8.30 2.63
C VAL A 74 10.59 -9.20 1.82
N SER A 75 10.86 -8.83 0.57
CA SER A 75 11.71 -9.64 -0.31
C SER A 75 13.13 -9.81 0.23
N LEU A 76 13.73 -10.98 -0.01
CA LEU A 76 15.05 -11.31 0.49
C LEU A 76 16.13 -10.33 0.01
N GLU A 77 16.01 -9.82 -1.22
CA GLU A 77 16.95 -8.85 -1.79
C GLU A 77 16.92 -7.53 -1.03
N VAL A 78 15.70 -7.01 -0.77
CA VAL A 78 15.50 -5.78 -0.01
C VAL A 78 16.04 -5.93 1.42
N VAL A 79 15.77 -7.07 2.07
CA VAL A 79 16.24 -7.33 3.43
C VAL A 79 17.78 -7.42 3.48
N LYS A 80 18.42 -8.05 2.49
CA LYS A 80 19.89 -8.10 2.38
C LYS A 80 20.48 -6.71 2.20
N ASP A 81 19.91 -5.90 1.31
CA ASP A 81 20.36 -4.53 1.06
C ASP A 81 20.23 -3.67 2.32
N PHE A 82 19.10 -3.77 3.02
CA PHE A 82 18.88 -3.11 4.31
C PHE A 82 19.98 -3.45 5.33
N VAL A 83 20.23 -4.75 5.58
CA VAL A 83 21.24 -5.19 6.55
C VAL A 83 22.63 -4.71 6.15
N THR A 84 22.96 -4.76 4.85
CA THR A 84 24.25 -4.32 4.32
C THR A 84 24.47 -2.82 4.53
N LYS A 85 23.44 -2.01 4.42
CA LYS A 85 23.50 -0.55 4.65
C LYS A 85 23.52 -0.18 6.12
N VAL A 86 22.79 -0.89 6.96
CA VAL A 86 22.67 -0.59 8.39
C VAL A 86 23.90 -1.03 9.17
N LYS A 87 24.46 -2.22 8.90
CA LYS A 87 25.60 -2.79 9.68
C LYS A 87 26.77 -1.83 9.82
N PRO A 88 27.34 -1.23 8.75
CA PRO A 88 28.49 -0.32 8.89
C PRO A 88 28.16 0.95 9.66
N LYS A 89 26.91 1.43 9.59
CA LYS A 89 26.46 2.59 10.36
C LYS A 89 26.40 2.27 11.85
N LEU A 90 25.97 1.06 12.22
CA LEU A 90 25.94 0.61 13.63
C LEU A 90 27.32 0.33 14.23
N LEU A 91 28.30 0.00 13.42
CA LEU A 91 29.69 -0.22 13.84
C LEU A 91 30.56 1.05 13.77
N GLY A 92 29.95 2.18 13.42
CA GLY A 92 30.66 3.46 13.33
C GLY A 92 31.22 3.94 14.67
N LYS A 93 32.37 4.62 14.62
CA LYS A 93 33.07 5.12 15.81
C LYS A 93 32.23 6.04 16.70
N GLU A 94 31.28 6.74 16.11
CA GLU A 94 30.34 7.65 16.80
C GLU A 94 29.41 6.90 17.77
N ILE A 95 28.96 5.71 17.40
CA ILE A 95 28.08 4.88 18.24
C ILE A 95 28.86 4.24 19.38
N ILE A 96 30.05 3.71 19.08
CA ILE A 96 30.88 3.07 20.07
C ILE A 96 31.31 4.06 21.20
N ARG A 97 31.45 5.33 20.87
CA ARG A 97 31.82 6.41 21.80
C ARG A 97 30.63 7.16 22.39
N SER A 98 29.41 6.82 22.00
CA SER A 98 28.18 7.51 22.46
C SER A 98 27.87 7.20 23.92
N THR A 99 27.35 8.16 24.64
CA THR A 99 26.77 7.98 25.98
C THR A 99 25.42 7.25 25.96
N ALA A 100 24.77 7.15 24.78
CA ALA A 100 23.49 6.48 24.60
C ALA A 100 23.47 5.65 23.29
N PRO A 101 24.31 4.61 23.18
CA PRO A 101 24.50 3.86 21.95
C PRO A 101 23.19 3.20 21.48
N GLY A 102 22.37 2.69 22.38
CA GLY A 102 21.10 2.07 22.03
C GLY A 102 20.10 3.02 21.38
N GLN A 103 20.05 4.28 21.79
CA GLN A 103 19.18 5.28 21.14
C GLN A 103 19.66 5.61 19.73
N MET A 104 20.97 5.63 19.51
CA MET A 104 21.54 5.83 18.17
C MET A 104 21.21 4.66 17.24
N VAL A 105 21.24 3.42 17.74
CA VAL A 105 20.80 2.24 16.95
C VAL A 105 19.35 2.41 16.50
N VAL A 106 18.44 2.75 17.42
CA VAL A 106 17.03 2.98 17.10
C VAL A 106 16.88 4.03 16.00
N LYS A 107 17.60 5.15 16.12
CA LYS A 107 17.59 6.22 15.13
C LYS A 107 18.08 5.75 13.77
N ILE A 108 19.22 5.05 13.70
CA ILE A 108 19.80 4.59 12.44
C ILE A 108 18.88 3.59 11.75
N VAL A 109 18.31 2.64 12.49
CA VAL A 109 17.35 1.67 11.94
C VAL A 109 16.10 2.39 11.42
N HIS A 110 15.56 3.34 12.19
CA HIS A 110 14.44 4.15 11.77
C HIS A 110 14.73 4.95 10.50
N ASP A 111 15.84 5.67 10.46
CA ASP A 111 16.18 6.54 9.32
C ASP A 111 16.43 5.69 8.05
N GLU A 112 17.00 4.50 8.19
CA GLU A 112 17.17 3.58 7.06
C GLU A 112 15.82 3.01 6.58
N LEU A 113 14.91 2.66 7.48
CA LEU A 113 13.56 2.22 7.11
C LEU A 113 12.78 3.34 6.39
N VAL A 114 12.89 4.58 6.87
CA VAL A 114 12.29 5.74 6.20
C VAL A 114 12.86 5.92 4.79
N SER A 115 14.19 5.81 4.64
CA SER A 115 14.85 5.92 3.34
C SER A 115 14.38 4.82 2.37
N PHE A 116 14.14 3.59 2.84
CA PHE A 116 13.59 2.50 2.04
C PHE A 116 12.14 2.73 1.61
N LEU A 117 11.34 3.40 2.43
CA LEU A 117 9.96 3.77 2.11
C LEU A 117 9.87 5.00 1.19
N GLY A 118 10.97 5.75 1.06
CA GLY A 118 11.07 6.96 0.27
C GLY A 118 10.99 8.24 1.11
N ASP A 119 11.98 9.10 0.92
CA ASP A 119 12.17 10.34 1.71
C ASP A 119 11.22 11.47 1.28
N SER A 120 10.61 11.37 0.11
CA SER A 120 9.76 12.42 -0.44
C SER A 120 8.46 11.87 -1.00
N ASN A 121 7.40 12.65 -0.84
CA ASN A 121 6.13 12.34 -1.47
C ASN A 121 6.26 12.55 -2.99
N GLN A 122 6.10 11.47 -3.75
CA GLN A 122 6.15 11.53 -5.21
C GLN A 122 4.74 11.86 -5.74
N GLU A 123 4.65 12.93 -6.51
CA GLU A 123 3.42 13.25 -7.23
C GLU A 123 3.20 12.26 -8.38
N ILE A 124 1.93 11.98 -8.67
CA ILE A 124 1.57 11.16 -9.83
C ILE A 124 1.93 11.93 -11.10
N ASN A 125 2.79 11.34 -11.93
CA ASN A 125 3.18 11.95 -13.19
C ASN A 125 2.06 11.86 -14.22
N LEU A 126 1.37 12.98 -14.44
CA LEU A 126 0.32 13.14 -15.44
C LEU A 126 0.80 13.89 -16.71
N LYS A 127 2.12 14.08 -16.87
CA LYS A 127 2.73 14.83 -17.99
C LYS A 127 2.97 13.94 -19.23
N SER A 128 1.99 13.11 -19.58
CA SER A 128 2.03 12.27 -20.79
C SER A 128 0.90 12.64 -21.73
N ASN A 129 0.97 12.17 -22.97
CA ASN A 129 -0.13 12.34 -23.92
C ASN A 129 -1.40 11.65 -23.37
N PRO A 130 -2.54 12.36 -23.33
CA PRO A 130 -3.80 11.76 -22.88
C PRO A 130 -4.28 10.64 -23.84
N PRO A 131 -4.98 9.63 -23.32
CA PRO A 131 -5.28 9.41 -21.92
C PRO A 131 -4.10 8.77 -21.14
N VAL A 132 -3.73 9.35 -20.02
CA VAL A 132 -2.77 8.73 -19.08
C VAL A 132 -3.42 7.53 -18.40
N THR A 133 -2.75 6.40 -18.37
CA THR A 133 -3.29 5.17 -17.76
C THR A 133 -2.68 4.90 -16.40
N ILE A 134 -3.52 4.63 -15.40
CA ILE A 134 -3.12 4.24 -14.04
C ILE A 134 -3.74 2.86 -13.77
N MET A 135 -2.94 1.91 -13.32
CA MET A 135 -3.41 0.58 -12.96
C MET A 135 -3.31 0.37 -11.44
N MET A 136 -4.43 0.05 -10.81
CA MET A 136 -4.50 -0.27 -9.38
C MET A 136 -4.23 -1.75 -9.18
N VAL A 137 -3.10 -2.09 -8.55
CA VAL A 137 -2.69 -3.48 -8.29
C VAL A 137 -2.56 -3.73 -6.79
N GLY A 138 -2.71 -4.99 -6.37
CA GLY A 138 -2.54 -5.38 -4.96
C GLY A 138 -3.43 -6.57 -4.56
N LEU A 139 -3.30 -6.97 -3.31
CA LEU A 139 -4.00 -8.11 -2.73
C LEU A 139 -5.53 -7.89 -2.71
N GLN A 140 -6.25 -9.01 -2.61
CA GLN A 140 -7.70 -8.93 -2.40
C GLN A 140 -7.99 -8.21 -1.09
N GLY A 141 -8.93 -7.29 -1.18
CA GLY A 141 -9.31 -6.53 0.01
C GLY A 141 -8.39 -5.39 0.41
N SER A 142 -7.29 -5.10 -0.31
CA SER A 142 -6.39 -3.96 -0.06
C SER A 142 -6.99 -2.57 -0.34
N GLY A 143 -8.26 -2.50 -0.72
CA GLY A 143 -8.95 -1.23 -0.94
C GLY A 143 -8.76 -0.62 -2.34
N LYS A 144 -8.33 -1.39 -3.35
CA LYS A 144 -8.11 -0.89 -4.74
C LYS A 144 -9.32 -0.14 -5.29
N THR A 145 -10.49 -0.75 -5.31
CA THR A 145 -11.73 -0.15 -5.83
C THR A 145 -12.08 1.15 -5.11
N THR A 146 -11.96 1.17 -3.78
CA THR A 146 -12.20 2.38 -2.98
C THR A 146 -11.16 3.46 -3.27
N THR A 147 -9.89 3.07 -3.42
CA THR A 147 -8.80 4.00 -3.76
C THR A 147 -8.94 4.52 -5.18
N THR A 148 -9.39 3.70 -6.14
CA THR A 148 -9.73 4.12 -7.51
C THR A 148 -10.70 5.29 -7.49
N ALA A 149 -11.81 5.17 -6.76
CA ALA A 149 -12.79 6.24 -6.66
C ALA A 149 -12.27 7.49 -5.95
N LYS A 150 -11.52 7.33 -4.85
CA LYS A 150 -10.90 8.45 -4.11
C LYS A 150 -9.85 9.18 -4.94
N LEU A 151 -8.98 8.43 -5.63
CA LEU A 151 -7.95 8.98 -6.50
C LEU A 151 -8.58 9.73 -7.68
N SER A 152 -9.61 9.15 -8.30
CA SER A 152 -10.35 9.80 -9.38
C SER A 152 -10.90 11.17 -8.94
N LYS A 153 -11.54 11.20 -7.75
CA LYS A 153 -12.08 12.44 -7.19
C LYS A 153 -10.98 13.46 -6.85
N PHE A 154 -9.87 12.99 -6.34
CA PHE A 154 -8.70 13.83 -6.05
C PHE A 154 -8.13 14.47 -7.33
N LEU A 155 -7.92 13.68 -8.39
CA LEU A 155 -7.37 14.16 -9.66
C LEU A 155 -8.35 15.10 -10.39
N GLU A 156 -9.66 14.82 -10.34
CA GLU A 156 -10.68 15.70 -10.87
C GLU A 156 -10.64 17.07 -10.17
N LYS A 157 -10.64 17.07 -8.83
CA LYS A 157 -10.70 18.31 -8.03
C LYS A 157 -9.42 19.12 -8.09
N ASN A 158 -8.26 18.49 -7.91
CA ASN A 158 -6.98 19.19 -7.74
C ASN A 158 -6.27 19.45 -9.07
N ASN A 159 -6.37 18.53 -10.02
CA ASN A 159 -5.68 18.61 -11.31
C ASN A 159 -6.62 18.99 -12.46
N LYS A 160 -7.93 19.16 -12.20
CA LYS A 160 -8.97 19.45 -13.20
C LYS A 160 -8.94 18.48 -14.38
N LYS A 161 -8.66 17.21 -14.11
CA LYS A 161 -8.58 16.16 -15.11
C LYS A 161 -9.92 15.46 -15.29
N LYS A 162 -10.28 15.13 -16.52
CA LYS A 162 -11.44 14.30 -16.83
C LYS A 162 -11.05 12.83 -16.70
N ILE A 163 -11.65 12.12 -15.74
CA ILE A 163 -11.27 10.77 -15.36
C ILE A 163 -12.31 9.76 -15.85
N MET A 164 -11.83 8.62 -16.34
CA MET A 164 -12.63 7.44 -16.58
C MET A 164 -12.16 6.30 -15.69
N MET A 165 -13.06 5.69 -14.92
CA MET A 165 -12.77 4.48 -14.13
C MET A 165 -13.21 3.25 -14.93
N VAL A 166 -12.41 2.19 -14.84
CA VAL A 166 -12.61 0.95 -15.59
C VAL A 166 -12.37 -0.24 -14.66
N SER A 167 -13.34 -1.14 -14.54
CA SER A 167 -13.13 -2.39 -13.80
C SER A 167 -12.61 -3.48 -14.73
N LEU A 168 -11.50 -4.09 -14.34
CA LEU A 168 -10.92 -5.29 -14.96
C LEU A 168 -11.19 -6.55 -14.11
N ASP A 169 -11.98 -6.43 -13.03
CA ASP A 169 -12.34 -7.57 -12.17
C ASP A 169 -13.50 -8.35 -12.77
N ILE A 170 -13.20 -9.20 -13.74
CA ILE A 170 -14.19 -10.05 -14.41
C ILE A 170 -14.64 -11.25 -13.57
N TYR A 171 -13.87 -11.59 -12.52
CA TYR A 171 -14.14 -12.74 -11.66
C TYR A 171 -15.21 -12.45 -10.60
N ARG A 172 -15.46 -11.18 -10.31
CA ARG A 172 -16.42 -10.74 -9.30
C ARG A 172 -17.39 -9.71 -9.87
N PRO A 173 -18.52 -10.11 -10.42
CA PRO A 173 -19.51 -9.18 -11.00
C PRO A 173 -19.94 -8.07 -10.03
N ALA A 174 -20.04 -8.40 -8.73
CA ALA A 174 -20.34 -7.42 -7.69
C ALA A 174 -19.28 -6.32 -7.55
N ALA A 175 -18.01 -6.59 -7.88
CA ALA A 175 -16.95 -5.57 -7.84
C ALA A 175 -17.08 -4.56 -8.99
N GLN A 176 -17.49 -5.02 -10.17
CA GLN A 176 -17.79 -4.16 -11.31
C GLN A 176 -18.95 -3.21 -11.01
N GLU A 177 -20.04 -3.74 -10.44
CA GLU A 177 -21.21 -2.93 -10.04
C GLU A 177 -20.84 -1.96 -8.89
N GLN A 178 -19.98 -2.39 -7.94
CA GLN A 178 -19.49 -1.52 -6.88
C GLN A 178 -18.72 -0.31 -7.45
N LEU A 179 -17.85 -0.52 -8.43
CA LEU A 179 -17.11 0.58 -9.05
C LEU A 179 -18.05 1.55 -9.79
N LYS A 180 -19.07 1.03 -10.47
CA LYS A 180 -20.10 1.83 -11.15
C LYS A 180 -20.85 2.71 -10.15
N ILE A 181 -21.34 2.12 -9.04
CA ILE A 181 -22.04 2.88 -7.98
C ILE A 181 -21.15 3.97 -7.40
N LEU A 182 -19.87 3.68 -7.16
CA LEU A 182 -18.89 4.67 -6.68
C LEU A 182 -18.69 5.81 -7.69
N GLY A 183 -18.71 5.49 -8.99
CA GLY A 183 -18.65 6.48 -10.07
C GLY A 183 -19.87 7.40 -10.07
N GLU A 184 -21.06 6.83 -10.02
CA GLU A 184 -22.31 7.57 -9.97
C GLU A 184 -22.39 8.50 -8.73
N GLN A 185 -22.00 7.99 -7.55
CA GLN A 185 -21.99 8.77 -6.31
C GLN A 185 -21.01 9.96 -6.34
N ASN A 186 -19.95 9.86 -7.13
CA ASN A 186 -18.92 10.91 -7.23
C ASN A 186 -19.00 11.72 -8.53
N ASN A 187 -19.97 11.46 -9.40
CA ASN A 187 -20.09 12.03 -10.75
C ASN A 187 -18.87 11.79 -11.64
N ILE A 188 -18.23 10.62 -11.49
CA ILE A 188 -17.08 10.21 -12.29
C ILE A 188 -17.53 9.17 -13.31
N GLN A 189 -17.09 9.35 -14.55
CA GLN A 189 -17.43 8.44 -15.63
C GLN A 189 -16.85 7.05 -15.37
N THR A 190 -17.68 6.02 -15.52
CA THR A 190 -17.27 4.61 -15.51
C THR A 190 -17.51 3.98 -16.87
N LEU A 191 -16.62 3.10 -17.30
CA LEU A 191 -16.83 2.33 -18.52
C LEU A 191 -17.96 1.31 -18.29
N PRO A 192 -19.00 1.26 -19.13
CA PRO A 192 -20.08 0.29 -18.99
C PRO A 192 -19.56 -1.15 -19.06
N VAL A 193 -20.11 -2.02 -18.22
CA VAL A 193 -19.78 -3.44 -18.19
C VAL A 193 -20.42 -4.15 -19.37
N ILE A 194 -19.62 -4.93 -20.11
CA ILE A 194 -20.11 -5.88 -21.12
C ILE A 194 -19.69 -7.27 -20.63
N LYS A 195 -20.64 -8.20 -20.59
CA LYS A 195 -20.40 -9.57 -20.14
C LYS A 195 -19.45 -10.29 -21.11
N ASP A 196 -18.75 -11.28 -20.58
CA ASP A 196 -17.88 -12.21 -21.34
C ASP A 196 -16.69 -11.56 -22.05
N GLN A 197 -16.31 -10.33 -21.68
CA GLN A 197 -15.09 -9.69 -22.16
C GLN A 197 -13.88 -10.10 -21.31
N ILE A 198 -12.74 -10.35 -21.96
CA ILE A 198 -11.46 -10.53 -21.28
C ILE A 198 -10.84 -9.16 -20.91
N PRO A 199 -9.97 -9.07 -19.91
CA PRO A 199 -9.36 -7.81 -19.47
C PRO A 199 -8.70 -7.00 -20.57
N ALA A 200 -7.99 -7.66 -21.53
CA ALA A 200 -7.34 -7.01 -22.64
C ALA A 200 -8.33 -6.28 -23.58
N ASP A 201 -9.50 -6.88 -23.83
CA ASP A 201 -10.54 -6.25 -24.67
C ASP A 201 -11.21 -5.09 -23.94
N ILE A 202 -11.38 -5.20 -22.64
CA ILE A 202 -11.88 -4.08 -21.81
C ILE A 202 -10.90 -2.91 -21.88
N CYS A 203 -9.59 -3.16 -21.79
CA CYS A 203 -8.56 -2.13 -21.93
C CYS A 203 -8.61 -1.43 -23.29
N ARG A 204 -8.70 -2.19 -24.40
CA ARG A 204 -8.80 -1.62 -25.75
C ARG A 204 -10.06 -0.75 -25.90
N ARG A 205 -11.19 -1.24 -25.40
CA ARG A 205 -12.45 -0.50 -25.41
C ARG A 205 -12.38 0.76 -24.55
N ALA A 206 -11.70 0.68 -23.39
CA ALA A 206 -11.50 1.83 -22.51
C ALA A 206 -10.67 2.93 -23.18
N LEU A 207 -9.58 2.57 -23.86
CA LEU A 207 -8.75 3.51 -24.61
C LEU A 207 -9.55 4.20 -25.72
N SER A 208 -10.31 3.43 -26.50
CA SER A 208 -11.17 3.99 -27.55
C SER A 208 -12.24 4.92 -26.98
N ALA A 209 -12.92 4.52 -25.91
CA ALA A 209 -13.94 5.33 -25.25
C ALA A 209 -13.35 6.61 -24.63
N ALA A 210 -12.17 6.53 -24.01
CA ALA A 210 -11.49 7.67 -23.43
C ALA A 210 -11.11 8.72 -24.47
N ASN A 211 -10.58 8.26 -25.62
CA ASN A 211 -10.27 9.15 -26.74
C ASN A 211 -11.51 9.84 -27.29
N LEU A 212 -12.61 9.11 -27.47
CA LEU A 212 -13.87 9.69 -27.97
C LEU A 212 -14.49 10.69 -26.98
N ASN A 213 -14.40 10.40 -25.69
CA ASN A 213 -14.97 11.23 -24.64
C ASN A 213 -14.05 12.38 -24.20
N GLY A 214 -12.80 12.41 -24.67
CA GLY A 214 -11.79 13.36 -24.24
C GLY A 214 -11.43 13.20 -22.78
N SER A 215 -11.27 11.94 -22.28
CA SER A 215 -10.80 11.68 -20.92
C SER A 215 -9.28 11.87 -20.85
N ASP A 216 -8.81 12.59 -19.82
CA ASP A 216 -7.37 12.82 -19.62
C ASP A 216 -6.68 11.63 -18.96
N VAL A 217 -7.41 10.91 -18.09
CA VAL A 217 -6.87 9.81 -17.29
C VAL A 217 -7.85 8.63 -17.27
N ILE A 218 -7.31 7.42 -17.42
CA ILE A 218 -8.04 6.17 -17.20
C ILE A 218 -7.44 5.51 -15.96
N ILE A 219 -8.30 5.12 -15.02
CA ILE A 219 -7.88 4.33 -13.85
C ILE A 219 -8.49 2.94 -13.94
N PHE A 220 -7.63 1.94 -14.08
CA PHE A 220 -7.99 0.53 -14.14
C PHE A 220 -8.00 -0.08 -12.74
N ASP A 221 -9.16 -0.58 -12.29
CA ASP A 221 -9.33 -1.34 -11.05
C ASP A 221 -9.23 -2.83 -11.35
N THR A 222 -8.13 -3.47 -10.91
CA THR A 222 -7.88 -4.89 -11.18
C THR A 222 -8.43 -5.78 -10.07
N ALA A 223 -8.67 -7.06 -10.39
CA ALA A 223 -8.94 -8.09 -9.38
C ALA A 223 -7.81 -8.18 -8.35
N GLY A 224 -8.17 -8.50 -7.10
CA GLY A 224 -7.16 -8.78 -6.06
C GLY A 224 -6.42 -10.07 -6.38
N ARG A 225 -5.08 -10.03 -6.31
CA ARG A 225 -4.21 -11.15 -6.69
C ARG A 225 -3.18 -11.42 -5.62
N THR A 226 -2.84 -12.68 -5.43
CA THR A 226 -1.69 -13.10 -4.66
C THR A 226 -0.54 -13.42 -5.61
N GLN A 227 0.68 -13.27 -5.14
CA GLN A 227 1.89 -13.60 -5.92
C GLN A 227 1.96 -15.08 -6.34
N ILE A 228 1.17 -15.95 -5.69
CA ILE A 228 1.12 -17.40 -5.94
C ILE A 228 0.21 -17.72 -7.13
N ASP A 229 -0.72 -16.83 -7.50
CA ASP A 229 -1.63 -17.05 -8.61
C ASP A 229 -0.96 -16.68 -9.94
N LEU A 230 -0.23 -17.63 -10.50
CA LEU A 230 0.54 -17.44 -11.74
C LEU A 230 -0.34 -17.10 -12.95
N GLN A 231 -1.56 -17.64 -13.02
CA GLN A 231 -2.48 -17.36 -14.11
C GLN A 231 -2.92 -15.90 -14.06
N MET A 232 -3.40 -15.44 -12.91
CA MET A 232 -3.80 -14.05 -12.73
C MET A 232 -2.63 -13.07 -12.84
N MET A 233 -1.42 -13.47 -12.46
CA MET A 233 -0.22 -12.65 -12.64
C MET A 233 0.21 -12.53 -14.10
N SER A 234 -0.05 -13.55 -14.93
CA SER A 234 0.23 -13.49 -16.38
C SER A 234 -0.69 -12.52 -17.11
N GLU A 235 -1.94 -12.36 -16.66
CA GLU A 235 -2.89 -11.39 -17.23
C GLU A 235 -2.45 -9.93 -17.07
N ILE A 236 -1.75 -9.61 -15.94
CA ILE A 236 -1.23 -8.24 -15.73
C ILE A 236 -0.09 -7.92 -16.69
N LYS A 237 0.63 -8.93 -17.19
CA LYS A 237 1.77 -8.76 -18.08
C LYS A 237 1.38 -8.56 -19.55
N GLN A 238 0.15 -8.90 -19.91
CA GLN A 238 -0.41 -8.69 -21.26
C GLN A 238 -0.86 -7.24 -21.44
#